data_d5bd6a5252a9b265ee894ab8ad902087
#
_entry.id   d5bd6a5252a9b265ee894ab8ad902087
#
_cell.length_a   1.000
_cell.length_b   1.000
_cell.length_c   1.000
_cell.angle_alpha   90.00
_cell.angle_beta   90.00
_cell.angle_gamma   90.00
#
_symmetry.space_group_name_H-M   'P 1'
#
loop_
_entity.id
_entity.type
_entity.pdbx_description
1 polymer ?
#
loop_
_entity_poly.entity_id
_entity_poly.type
_entity_poly.pdbx_seq_one_letter_code
_entity_poly.pdbx_strand_id
1 'polypeptide(L)'
;MKKDLSRQQGAVLVVVLVMLGILTIIVAAMVNSSNINFRIAGNQQYRAEAQLTAQNAIETYISNEANFIIPLPTAEISIPTDLDGDGVNEYTAVVSPPVCLRSIPIKLTELDIKRADDASCYGSGAVQESGLLTGGVASGNSWCSRMMWDVQSKVDDAALTGASVEVHQGIYLRTLLGTPCP
;
A
#
# COMPACT_ATOMS: atom_id res chain seq x y z
N MET A 1 -65.57 48.06 27.75
CA MET A 1 -64.32 47.40 28.28
C MET A 1 -63.31 47.50 27.18
N LYS A 2 -62.41 48.52 27.20
CA LYS A 2 -61.21 48.57 26.31
C LYS A 2 -60.10 47.88 27.05
N LYS A 3 -59.61 46.76 26.50
CA LYS A 3 -58.53 45.94 26.99
C LYS A 3 -57.20 46.61 26.63
N ASP A 4 -56.40 47.01 27.58
CA ASP A 4 -55.10 47.62 27.42
C ASP A 4 -54.14 46.62 26.78
N LEU A 5 -53.94 46.71 25.45
CA LEU A 5 -53.03 45.94 24.64
C LEU A 5 -51.63 46.54 24.52
N SER A 6 -51.32 47.60 25.28
CA SER A 6 -50.12 48.40 25.05
C SER A 6 -48.84 47.98 25.83
N ARG A 7 -48.90 46.90 26.65
CA ARG A 7 -47.74 46.51 27.49
C ARG A 7 -46.93 45.31 27.01
N GLN A 8 -47.32 44.65 25.94
CA GLN A 8 -46.63 43.40 25.49
C GLN A 8 -45.64 43.58 24.33
N GLN A 9 -45.58 44.73 23.68
CA GLN A 9 -44.74 44.93 22.49
C GLN A 9 -43.22 44.92 22.76
N GLY A 10 -42.76 45.31 23.95
CA GLY A 10 -41.36 45.32 24.32
C GLY A 10 -40.79 43.93 24.65
N ALA A 11 -41.59 43.02 25.23
CA ALA A 11 -41.16 41.68 25.60
C ALA A 11 -40.92 40.78 24.40
N VAL A 12 -41.77 40.91 23.34
CA VAL A 12 -41.64 40.13 22.11
C VAL A 12 -40.31 40.42 21.39
N LEU A 13 -39.92 41.70 21.34
CA LEU A 13 -38.67 42.11 20.67
C LEU A 13 -37.44 41.52 21.38
N VAL A 14 -37.43 41.51 22.71
CA VAL A 14 -36.35 40.87 23.49
C VAL A 14 -36.27 39.37 23.28
N VAL A 15 -37.44 38.69 23.24
CA VAL A 15 -37.47 37.25 22.99
C VAL A 15 -36.96 36.93 21.58
N VAL A 16 -37.34 37.71 20.57
CA VAL A 16 -36.85 37.53 19.19
C VAL A 16 -35.33 37.75 19.10
N LEU A 17 -34.80 38.76 19.74
CA LEU A 17 -33.36 39.03 19.78
C LEU A 17 -32.57 37.88 20.44
N VAL A 18 -33.08 37.40 21.57
CA VAL A 18 -32.45 36.26 22.26
C VAL A 18 -32.49 34.99 21.40
N MET A 19 -33.66 34.69 20.78
CA MET A 19 -33.80 33.56 19.85
C MET A 19 -32.85 33.68 18.65
N LEU A 20 -32.75 34.86 18.05
CA LEU A 20 -31.81 35.13 16.96
C LEU A 20 -30.34 34.94 17.40
N GLY A 21 -29.99 35.40 18.61
CA GLY A 21 -28.68 35.21 19.20
C GLY A 21 -28.32 33.73 19.40
N ILE A 22 -29.27 32.93 19.90
CA ILE A 22 -29.09 31.50 20.06
C ILE A 22 -28.92 30.80 18.72
N LEU A 23 -29.77 31.15 17.74
CA LEU A 23 -29.66 30.57 16.39
C LEU A 23 -28.34 30.91 15.71
N THR A 24 -27.82 32.12 15.85
CA THR A 24 -26.54 32.49 15.27
C THR A 24 -25.36 31.69 15.88
N ILE A 25 -25.38 31.43 17.18
CA ILE A 25 -24.38 30.61 17.85
C ILE A 25 -24.44 29.16 17.35
N ILE A 26 -25.63 28.57 17.21
CA ILE A 26 -25.80 27.21 16.72
C ILE A 26 -25.28 27.09 15.28
N VAL A 27 -25.66 28.03 14.40
CA VAL A 27 -25.21 28.03 13.01
C VAL A 27 -23.68 28.18 12.92
N ALA A 28 -23.10 29.09 13.71
CA ALA A 28 -21.64 29.27 13.75
C ALA A 28 -20.92 28.00 14.19
N ALA A 29 -21.45 27.29 15.18
CA ALA A 29 -20.90 26.01 15.64
C ALA A 29 -20.97 24.92 14.55
N MET A 30 -22.09 24.83 13.80
CA MET A 30 -22.25 23.88 12.72
C MET A 30 -21.27 24.14 11.56
N VAL A 31 -21.10 25.41 11.18
CA VAL A 31 -20.16 25.78 10.09
C VAL A 31 -18.71 25.44 10.49
N ASN A 32 -18.34 25.72 11.73
CA ASN A 32 -16.98 25.37 12.19
C ASN A 32 -16.75 23.85 12.19
N SER A 33 -17.70 23.06 12.66
CA SER A 33 -17.62 21.60 12.62
C SER A 33 -17.54 21.06 11.18
N SER A 34 -18.30 21.64 10.25
CA SER A 34 -18.27 21.27 8.84
C SER A 34 -16.89 21.52 8.22
N ASN A 35 -16.28 22.67 8.47
CA ASN A 35 -14.94 22.99 7.96
C ASN A 35 -13.86 22.01 8.43
N ILE A 36 -13.93 21.56 9.68
CA ILE A 36 -13.01 20.56 10.23
C ILE A 36 -13.19 19.23 9.50
N ASN A 37 -14.44 18.80 9.31
CA ASN A 37 -14.75 17.57 8.60
C ASN A 37 -14.26 17.59 7.14
N PHE A 38 -14.39 18.70 6.42
CA PHE A 38 -13.84 18.85 5.08
C PHE A 38 -12.31 18.74 5.03
N ARG A 39 -11.61 19.33 5.99
CA ARG A 39 -10.15 19.20 6.07
C ARG A 39 -9.71 17.78 6.37
N ILE A 40 -10.41 17.09 7.28
CA ILE A 40 -10.13 15.68 7.58
C ILE A 40 -10.37 14.80 6.35
N ALA A 41 -11.51 14.99 5.67
CA ALA A 41 -11.82 14.24 4.46
C ALA A 41 -10.79 14.47 3.34
N GLY A 42 -10.38 15.72 3.11
CA GLY A 42 -9.34 16.06 2.13
C GLY A 42 -7.99 15.41 2.45
N ASN A 43 -7.55 15.48 3.72
CA ASN A 43 -6.31 14.85 4.14
C ASN A 43 -6.35 13.31 4.01
N GLN A 44 -7.51 12.69 4.27
CA GLN A 44 -7.69 11.26 4.08
C GLN A 44 -7.66 10.88 2.60
N GLN A 45 -8.24 11.70 1.74
CA GLN A 45 -8.20 11.50 0.29
C GLN A 45 -6.76 11.53 -0.23
N TYR A 46 -6.00 12.59 0.05
CA TYR A 46 -4.59 12.69 -0.38
C TYR A 46 -3.75 11.52 0.11
N ARG A 47 -3.97 11.08 1.36
CA ARG A 47 -3.26 9.92 1.89
C ARG A 47 -3.63 8.62 1.17
N ALA A 48 -4.91 8.44 0.84
CA ALA A 48 -5.37 7.27 0.10
C ALA A 48 -4.81 7.25 -1.34
N GLU A 49 -4.80 8.39 -2.02
CA GLU A 49 -4.22 8.55 -3.35
C GLU A 49 -2.72 8.25 -3.34
N ALA A 50 -1.97 8.81 -2.40
CA ALA A 50 -0.54 8.54 -2.24
C ALA A 50 -0.26 7.05 -1.95
N GLN A 51 -1.11 6.39 -1.15
CA GLN A 51 -1.00 4.96 -0.87
C GLN A 51 -1.26 4.11 -2.10
N LEU A 52 -2.30 4.42 -2.87
CA LEU A 52 -2.61 3.72 -4.12
C LEU A 52 -1.49 3.89 -5.14
N THR A 53 -0.93 5.10 -5.25
CA THR A 53 0.21 5.39 -6.11
C THR A 53 1.44 4.56 -5.71
N ALA A 54 1.76 4.49 -4.42
CA ALA A 54 2.88 3.68 -3.93
C ALA A 54 2.67 2.19 -4.21
N GLN A 55 1.46 1.66 -4.03
CA GLN A 55 1.11 0.27 -4.35
C GLN A 55 1.22 -0.01 -5.86
N ASN A 56 0.66 0.87 -6.69
CA ASN A 56 0.74 0.73 -8.14
C ASN A 56 2.20 0.77 -8.65
N ALA A 57 3.04 1.57 -8.02
CA ALA A 57 4.47 1.61 -8.33
C ALA A 57 5.16 0.29 -8.00
N ILE A 58 4.85 -0.35 -6.87
CA ILE A 58 5.36 -1.69 -6.53
C ILE A 58 4.90 -2.71 -7.57
N GLU A 59 3.61 -2.72 -7.93
CA GLU A 59 3.08 -3.65 -8.93
C GLU A 59 3.75 -3.45 -10.30
N THR A 60 3.97 -2.20 -10.71
CA THR A 60 4.69 -1.87 -11.94
C THR A 60 6.13 -2.36 -11.88
N TYR A 61 6.79 -2.19 -10.75
CA TYR A 61 8.15 -2.67 -10.52
C TYR A 61 8.24 -4.20 -10.60
N ILE A 62 7.33 -4.91 -9.93
CA ILE A 62 7.30 -6.37 -9.86
C ILE A 62 6.96 -6.99 -11.22
N SER A 63 6.14 -6.33 -12.02
CA SER A 63 5.72 -6.80 -13.34
C SER A 63 6.85 -6.81 -14.37
N ASN A 64 7.97 -6.14 -14.08
CA ASN A 64 9.13 -6.12 -14.97
C ASN A 64 10.18 -7.15 -14.54
N GLU A 65 10.31 -8.24 -15.27
CA GLU A 65 11.28 -9.32 -14.99
C GLU A 65 12.72 -8.82 -14.94
N ALA A 66 13.06 -7.75 -15.68
CA ALA A 66 14.41 -7.21 -15.69
C ALA A 66 14.86 -6.69 -14.31
N ASN A 67 13.93 -6.31 -13.45
CA ASN A 67 14.22 -5.84 -12.10
C ASN A 67 14.67 -6.96 -11.15
N PHE A 68 14.54 -8.23 -11.56
CA PHE A 68 14.88 -9.41 -10.75
C PHE A 68 16.00 -10.27 -11.36
N ILE A 69 16.69 -9.76 -12.37
CA ILE A 69 17.89 -10.40 -12.91
C ILE A 69 19.07 -10.10 -11.98
N ILE A 70 19.77 -11.14 -11.57
CA ILE A 70 20.94 -11.00 -10.68
C ILE A 70 22.19 -10.65 -11.53
N PRO A 71 22.94 -9.55 -11.20
CA PRO A 71 22.79 -8.68 -10.04
C PRO A 71 21.60 -7.73 -10.14
N LEU A 72 20.90 -7.56 -9.00
CA LEU A 72 19.72 -6.69 -8.94
C LEU A 72 20.08 -5.21 -9.18
N PRO A 73 19.13 -4.39 -9.68
CA PRO A 73 19.31 -2.95 -9.77
C PRO A 73 19.64 -2.35 -8.41
N THR A 74 20.62 -1.48 -8.36
CA THR A 74 21.03 -0.77 -7.13
C THR A 74 20.53 0.67 -7.08
N ALA A 75 19.89 1.13 -8.16
CA ALA A 75 19.33 2.47 -8.26
C ALA A 75 17.86 2.48 -7.93
N GLU A 76 17.40 3.55 -7.30
CA GLU A 76 15.99 3.83 -7.11
C GLU A 76 15.31 4.12 -8.46
N ILE A 77 14.06 3.73 -8.59
CA ILE A 77 13.24 3.97 -9.78
C ILE A 77 12.09 4.89 -9.39
N SER A 78 11.99 6.03 -10.10
CA SER A 78 10.87 6.96 -9.94
C SER A 78 9.78 6.64 -10.95
N ILE A 79 8.57 6.43 -10.45
CA ILE A 79 7.38 6.12 -11.24
C ILE A 79 6.37 7.25 -11.06
N PRO A 80 6.26 8.15 -12.06
CA PRO A 80 5.26 9.21 -12.04
C PRO A 80 3.87 8.63 -12.30
N THR A 81 2.84 9.20 -11.68
CA THR A 81 1.46 8.78 -11.80
C THR A 81 0.57 9.98 -12.04
N ASP A 82 -0.15 9.95 -13.15
CA ASP A 82 -1.23 10.85 -13.52
C ASP A 82 -2.55 10.15 -13.11
N LEU A 83 -3.26 10.71 -12.14
CA LEU A 83 -4.46 10.10 -11.57
C LEU A 83 -5.73 10.48 -12.30
N ASP A 84 -5.78 11.68 -12.89
CA ASP A 84 -6.99 12.18 -13.55
C ASP A 84 -6.93 12.12 -15.09
N GLY A 85 -5.76 11.80 -15.65
CA GLY A 85 -5.55 11.61 -17.08
C GLY A 85 -5.40 12.92 -17.85
N ASP A 86 -5.04 14.00 -17.20
CA ASP A 86 -4.83 15.32 -17.83
C ASP A 86 -3.44 15.49 -18.44
N GLY A 87 -2.54 14.54 -18.22
CA GLY A 87 -1.16 14.53 -18.70
C GLY A 87 -0.16 15.21 -17.75
N VAL A 88 -0.62 15.63 -16.57
CA VAL A 88 0.21 16.13 -15.48
C VAL A 88 0.31 15.06 -14.40
N ASN A 89 1.47 14.85 -13.83
CA ASN A 89 1.62 13.86 -12.76
C ASN A 89 1.39 14.52 -11.41
N GLU A 90 0.39 14.03 -10.65
CA GLU A 90 0.09 14.52 -9.30
C GLU A 90 1.07 13.94 -8.28
N TYR A 91 1.48 12.69 -8.49
CA TYR A 91 2.37 12.00 -7.57
C TYR A 91 3.53 11.33 -8.31
N THR A 92 4.65 11.23 -7.60
CA THR A 92 5.78 10.41 -8.02
C THR A 92 6.13 9.45 -6.90
N ALA A 93 6.03 8.16 -7.18
CA ALA A 93 6.49 7.12 -6.28
C ALA A 93 7.94 6.77 -6.55
N VAL A 94 8.73 6.63 -5.51
CA VAL A 94 10.12 6.18 -5.58
C VAL A 94 10.20 4.76 -5.05
N VAL A 95 10.55 3.80 -5.90
CA VAL A 95 10.78 2.41 -5.52
C VAL A 95 12.25 2.21 -5.25
N SER A 96 12.57 1.83 -4.01
CA SER A 96 13.93 1.52 -3.60
C SER A 96 14.36 0.14 -4.07
N PRO A 97 15.67 -0.11 -4.25
CA PRO A 97 16.18 -1.45 -4.58
C PRO A 97 15.66 -2.51 -3.61
N PRO A 98 15.23 -3.69 -4.10
CA PRO A 98 14.74 -4.76 -3.24
C PRO A 98 15.79 -5.21 -2.24
N VAL A 99 15.37 -5.44 -1.00
CA VAL A 99 16.24 -5.92 0.08
C VAL A 99 15.99 -7.41 0.29
N CYS A 100 17.03 -8.22 0.17
CA CYS A 100 16.93 -9.63 0.46
C CYS A 100 16.83 -9.85 1.97
N LEU A 101 15.78 -10.54 2.41
CA LEU A 101 15.56 -10.82 3.82
C LEU A 101 16.16 -12.17 4.24
N ARG A 102 15.92 -13.19 3.40
CA ARG A 102 16.43 -14.56 3.67
C ARG A 102 16.27 -15.45 2.47
N SER A 103 17.11 -16.50 2.42
CA SER A 103 16.99 -17.61 1.48
C SER A 103 16.75 -18.92 2.25
N ILE A 104 15.71 -19.66 1.88
CA ILE A 104 15.31 -20.91 2.53
C ILE A 104 15.27 -22.01 1.48
N PRO A 105 15.96 -23.15 1.68
CA PRO A 105 15.84 -24.31 0.81
C PRO A 105 14.40 -24.81 0.76
N ILE A 106 13.92 -25.14 -0.44
CA ILE A 106 12.60 -25.74 -0.64
C ILE A 106 12.75 -27.25 -0.49
N LYS A 107 11.88 -27.88 0.31
CA LYS A 107 11.89 -29.34 0.45
C LYS A 107 11.24 -30.00 -0.76
N LEU A 108 11.69 -31.18 -1.13
CA LEU A 108 11.09 -31.97 -2.23
C LEU A 108 9.61 -32.26 -2.00
N THR A 109 9.17 -32.37 -0.74
CA THR A 109 7.77 -32.58 -0.37
C THR A 109 6.86 -31.37 -0.59
N GLU A 110 7.44 -30.18 -0.80
CA GLU A 110 6.70 -28.94 -1.04
C GLU A 110 6.50 -28.66 -2.53
N LEU A 111 7.12 -29.48 -3.40
CA LEU A 111 7.09 -29.30 -4.86
C LEU A 111 6.04 -30.21 -5.48
N ASP A 112 5.38 -29.71 -6.53
CA ASP A 112 4.48 -30.48 -7.39
C ASP A 112 5.11 -30.70 -8.76
N ILE A 113 5.50 -31.94 -9.06
CA ILE A 113 6.14 -32.30 -10.32
C ILE A 113 5.28 -32.00 -11.57
N LYS A 114 3.99 -31.81 -11.39
CA LYS A 114 3.07 -31.47 -12.49
C LYS A 114 3.16 -29.99 -12.89
N ARG A 115 3.73 -29.16 -12.03
CA ARG A 115 3.95 -27.74 -12.31
C ARG A 115 5.30 -27.57 -12.99
N ALA A 116 5.31 -26.91 -14.15
CA ALA A 116 6.54 -26.67 -14.92
C ALA A 116 7.62 -25.95 -14.08
N ASP A 117 7.20 -24.99 -13.26
CA ASP A 117 8.09 -24.23 -12.39
C ASP A 117 8.75 -25.11 -11.31
N ASP A 118 8.05 -26.14 -10.83
CA ASP A 118 8.55 -27.04 -9.80
C ASP A 118 9.42 -28.15 -10.39
N ALA A 119 9.12 -28.56 -11.62
CA ALA A 119 9.84 -29.62 -12.31
C ALA A 119 11.36 -29.34 -12.41
N SER A 120 11.74 -28.08 -12.66
CA SER A 120 13.13 -27.66 -12.73
C SER A 120 13.89 -27.81 -11.41
N CYS A 121 13.19 -27.86 -10.28
CA CYS A 121 13.78 -27.95 -8.92
C CYS A 121 14.05 -29.39 -8.47
N TYR A 122 13.55 -30.39 -9.21
CA TYR A 122 13.81 -31.79 -8.85
C TYR A 122 15.22 -32.28 -9.21
N GLY A 123 15.95 -31.53 -10.03
CA GLY A 123 17.34 -31.85 -10.41
C GLY A 123 17.50 -33.19 -11.10
N SER A 124 18.22 -33.22 -12.19
CA SER A 124 18.36 -34.43 -13.03
C SER A 124 19.32 -35.50 -12.50
N GLY A 125 19.89 -35.35 -11.32
CA GLY A 125 21.02 -36.21 -10.99
C GLY A 125 21.00 -36.94 -9.65
N ALA A 126 20.60 -36.29 -8.60
CA ALA A 126 20.87 -36.85 -7.25
C ALA A 126 19.77 -37.76 -6.70
N VAL A 127 18.56 -37.74 -7.28
CA VAL A 127 17.43 -38.52 -6.78
C VAL A 127 17.14 -39.71 -7.68
N GLN A 128 17.51 -39.68 -8.97
CA GLN A 128 17.22 -40.74 -9.90
C GLN A 128 18.22 -41.91 -9.91
N GLU A 129 19.46 -41.68 -9.46
CA GLU A 129 20.48 -42.73 -9.50
C GLU A 129 20.46 -43.69 -8.30
N SER A 130 19.82 -43.35 -7.20
CA SER A 130 19.88 -44.23 -6.02
C SER A 130 18.89 -45.40 -6.08
N GLY A 131 17.96 -45.45 -7.05
CA GLY A 131 16.98 -46.54 -7.15
C GLY A 131 16.14 -46.79 -5.90
N LEU A 132 16.30 -45.95 -4.90
CA LEU A 132 15.77 -46.10 -3.55
C LEU A 132 14.50 -45.28 -3.31
N LEU A 133 13.72 -45.06 -4.35
CA LEU A 133 12.35 -44.57 -4.19
C LEU A 133 11.41 -45.74 -3.83
N THR A 134 11.82 -46.56 -2.89
CA THR A 134 10.93 -47.51 -2.25
C THR A 134 10.18 -46.83 -1.13
N GLY A 135 9.05 -46.18 -1.47
CA GLY A 135 8.00 -45.86 -0.51
C GLY A 135 8.27 -44.84 0.59
N GLY A 136 9.44 -44.20 0.61
CA GLY A 136 9.77 -43.17 1.59
C GLY A 136 9.65 -41.78 0.96
N VAL A 137 8.90 -40.92 1.60
CA VAL A 137 8.81 -39.50 1.24
C VAL A 137 10.21 -38.92 1.17
N ALA A 138 10.63 -38.44 0.00
CA ALA A 138 11.90 -37.75 -0.16
C ALA A 138 11.95 -36.53 0.79
N SER A 139 12.61 -36.66 1.92
CA SER A 139 12.67 -35.64 2.96
C SER A 139 13.80 -34.63 2.76
N GLY A 140 14.49 -34.72 1.62
CA GLY A 140 15.62 -33.87 1.29
C GLY A 140 15.24 -32.49 0.76
N ASN A 141 16.22 -31.62 0.71
CA ASN A 141 16.10 -30.33 0.05
C ASN A 141 16.12 -30.52 -1.47
N SER A 142 15.35 -29.70 -2.17
CA SER A 142 15.38 -29.60 -3.63
C SER A 142 16.60 -28.81 -4.10
N TRP A 143 16.77 -28.70 -5.41
CA TRP A 143 17.80 -27.84 -6.03
C TRP A 143 17.41 -26.35 -6.03
N CYS A 144 16.28 -26.00 -5.42
CA CYS A 144 15.79 -24.64 -5.38
C CYS A 144 15.71 -24.13 -3.94
N SER A 145 15.83 -22.81 -3.83
CA SER A 145 15.58 -22.03 -2.63
C SER A 145 14.47 -21.02 -2.89
N ARG A 146 13.72 -20.72 -1.85
CA ARG A 146 12.81 -19.59 -1.79
C ARG A 146 13.54 -18.42 -1.18
N MET A 147 13.83 -17.41 -1.99
CA MET A 147 14.47 -16.19 -1.55
C MET A 147 13.40 -15.13 -1.33
N MET A 148 13.34 -14.58 -0.13
CA MET A 148 12.35 -13.57 0.27
C MET A 148 12.96 -12.18 0.17
N TRP A 149 12.23 -11.28 -0.45
CA TRP A 149 12.63 -9.90 -0.68
C TRP A 149 11.57 -8.95 -0.15
N ASP A 150 12.02 -7.80 0.32
CA ASP A 150 11.18 -6.65 0.63
C ASP A 150 11.36 -5.60 -0.45
N VAL A 151 10.24 -5.20 -1.05
CA VAL A 151 10.18 -4.11 -2.03
C VAL A 151 9.47 -2.95 -1.37
N GLN A 152 10.15 -1.81 -1.32
CA GLN A 152 9.66 -0.59 -0.69
C GLN A 152 9.36 0.46 -1.74
N SER A 153 8.22 1.13 -1.59
CA SER A 153 7.83 2.29 -2.38
C SER A 153 7.45 3.44 -1.48
N LYS A 154 7.97 4.63 -1.78
CA LYS A 154 7.68 5.86 -1.04
C LYS A 154 7.10 6.90 -1.97
N VAL A 155 6.01 7.52 -1.53
CA VAL A 155 5.46 8.76 -2.09
C VAL A 155 5.66 9.85 -1.05
N ASP A 156 6.31 10.93 -1.42
CA ASP A 156 6.55 12.07 -0.54
C ASP A 156 6.08 13.35 -1.24
N ASP A 157 4.87 13.76 -0.94
CA ASP A 157 4.26 15.00 -1.41
C ASP A 157 4.01 15.98 -0.24
N ALA A 158 4.88 15.93 0.76
CA ALA A 158 4.76 16.74 1.96
C ALA A 158 4.73 18.24 1.68
N ALA A 159 5.31 18.68 0.57
CA ALA A 159 5.37 20.09 0.18
C ALA A 159 4.05 20.65 -0.36
N LEU A 160 3.25 19.84 -1.05
CA LEU A 160 2.01 20.26 -1.72
C LEU A 160 0.77 19.83 -0.92
N THR A 161 0.62 18.53 -0.66
CA THR A 161 -0.57 17.98 0.01
C THR A 161 -0.35 17.65 1.48
N GLY A 162 0.92 17.57 1.92
CA GLY A 162 1.30 17.09 3.24
C GLY A 162 1.25 15.56 3.38
N ALA A 163 1.01 14.84 2.28
CA ALA A 163 0.98 13.38 2.28
C ALA A 163 2.39 12.80 2.14
N SER A 164 2.77 11.91 3.06
CA SER A 164 3.96 11.08 2.94
C SER A 164 3.56 9.66 3.34
N VAL A 165 3.76 8.72 2.42
CA VAL A 165 3.35 7.32 2.59
C VAL A 165 4.47 6.43 2.12
N GLU A 166 4.73 5.39 2.91
CA GLU A 166 5.68 4.34 2.60
C GLU A 166 4.97 2.99 2.66
N VAL A 167 5.14 2.19 1.61
CA VAL A 167 4.51 0.87 1.47
C VAL A 167 5.59 -0.16 1.26
N HIS A 168 5.50 -1.28 1.98
CA HIS A 168 6.36 -2.43 1.87
C HIS A 168 5.58 -3.62 1.34
N GLN A 169 6.18 -4.37 0.43
CA GLN A 169 5.62 -5.60 -0.09
C GLN A 169 6.65 -6.70 -0.09
N GLY A 170 6.36 -7.77 0.65
CA GLY A 170 7.16 -8.97 0.62
C GLY A 170 6.87 -9.79 -0.63
N ILE A 171 7.92 -10.14 -1.36
CA ILE A 171 7.83 -11.06 -2.50
C ILE A 171 8.79 -12.22 -2.29
N TYR A 172 8.58 -13.31 -3.01
CA TYR A 172 9.56 -14.38 -3.05
C TYR A 172 9.87 -14.79 -4.49
N LEU A 173 11.17 -15.03 -4.71
CA LEU A 173 11.68 -15.54 -5.96
C LEU A 173 12.21 -16.95 -5.73
N ARG A 174 12.05 -17.78 -6.76
CA ARG A 174 12.68 -19.08 -6.79
C ARG A 174 14.08 -18.95 -7.39
N THR A 175 15.06 -19.41 -6.66
CA THR A 175 16.46 -19.38 -7.07
C THR A 175 17.09 -20.76 -6.91
N LEU A 176 18.27 -20.97 -7.49
CA LEU A 176 19.02 -22.20 -7.25
C LEU A 176 19.49 -22.28 -5.80
N LEU A 177 19.59 -23.52 -5.29
CA LEU A 177 20.12 -23.78 -3.96
C LEU A 177 21.55 -23.25 -3.85
N GLY A 178 21.83 -22.53 -2.79
CA GLY A 178 23.15 -21.93 -2.58
C GLY A 178 23.33 -20.53 -3.17
N THR A 179 22.31 -19.98 -3.86
CA THR A 179 22.35 -18.57 -4.25
C THR A 179 22.33 -17.70 -2.98
N PRO A 180 23.39 -16.91 -2.72
CA PRO A 180 23.44 -16.07 -1.53
C PRO A 180 22.44 -14.92 -1.64
N CYS A 181 21.94 -14.45 -0.52
CA CYS A 181 21.31 -13.14 -0.40
C CYS A 181 22.40 -12.09 -0.62
N PRO A 182 22.32 -11.23 -1.64
CA PRO A 182 23.30 -10.19 -1.90
C PRO A 182 23.35 -9.13 -0.81
#